data_c0c62e35592d2481e5cfc8d6ebd0d39a
#
_entry.id   c0c62e35592d2481e5cfc8d6ebd0d39a
#
_cell.length_a   1.000
_cell.length_b   1.000
_cell.length_c   1.000
_cell.angle_alpha   90.00
_cell.angle_beta   90.00
_cell.angle_gamma   90.00
#
_symmetry.space_group_name_H-M   'P 1'
#
loop_
_entity.id
_entity.type
_entity.pdbx_description
1 polymer ?
#
loop_
_entity_poly.entity_id
_entity_poly.type
_entity_poly.pdbx_seq_one_letter_code
_entity_poly.pdbx_strand_id
1 'polypeptide(L)'
;MEKVNEIPSSPLDVFLLPVWVHKRISVKLKGLIFAFLFVGIFDFVFHRNLMELGFFQGGAGDLILKSILGIVASFIIGAFDVICTMVPIAEFAIMIGNRSEKYVSARLPVILMKSYALSHLLYVVPVAFYIYSGIDWTGVDMTSQLKIRVLFSVLYALLIILPFLQLGVIYRTISIRTRIQIFGKLILVMAMYFWMQLSGEAILFVGDSLYAIIEWIK
;
A
#
# COMPACT_ATOMS: atom_id res chain seq x y z
N MET A 1 -28.61 -15.61 16.84
CA MET A 1 -27.67 -15.59 15.71
C MET A 1 -28.38 -14.89 14.56
N GLU A 2 -28.17 -13.61 14.40
CA GLU A 2 -28.71 -12.84 13.27
C GLU A 2 -28.01 -13.33 12.01
N LYS A 3 -28.77 -13.86 11.06
CA LYS A 3 -28.27 -14.17 9.72
C LYS A 3 -27.73 -12.86 9.15
N VAL A 4 -26.40 -12.76 9.09
CA VAL A 4 -25.74 -11.70 8.31
C VAL A 4 -26.29 -11.85 6.90
N ASN A 5 -27.19 -10.95 6.49
CA ASN A 5 -27.61 -10.84 5.10
C ASN A 5 -26.33 -10.74 4.27
N GLU A 6 -26.04 -11.81 3.54
CA GLU A 6 -24.92 -11.82 2.60
C GLU A 6 -25.22 -10.74 1.58
N ILE A 7 -24.48 -9.64 1.70
CA ILE A 7 -24.54 -8.57 0.71
C ILE A 7 -24.12 -9.19 -0.60
N PRO A 8 -24.93 -9.11 -1.66
CA PRO A 8 -24.61 -9.72 -2.94
C PRO A 8 -23.22 -9.28 -3.37
N SER A 9 -22.39 -10.25 -3.76
CA SER A 9 -21.04 -10.01 -4.25
C SER A 9 -21.11 -9.06 -5.47
N SER A 10 -20.57 -7.90 -5.32
CA SER A 10 -20.40 -6.95 -6.43
C SER A 10 -19.16 -7.31 -7.23
N PRO A 11 -19.14 -7.16 -8.57
CA PRO A 11 -17.90 -7.28 -9.35
C PRO A 11 -16.76 -6.44 -8.78
N LEU A 12 -17.08 -5.31 -8.15
CA LEU A 12 -16.13 -4.44 -7.45
C LEU A 12 -15.50 -5.11 -6.22
N ASP A 13 -16.07 -6.18 -5.69
CA ASP A 13 -15.52 -6.88 -4.52
C ASP A 13 -14.20 -7.59 -4.84
N VAL A 14 -13.96 -7.93 -6.10
CA VAL A 14 -12.69 -8.51 -6.56
C VAL A 14 -11.56 -7.48 -6.45
N PHE A 15 -11.84 -6.22 -6.82
CA PHE A 15 -10.82 -5.17 -6.87
C PHE A 15 -10.75 -4.35 -5.58
N LEU A 16 -11.87 -4.10 -4.92
CA LEU A 16 -11.96 -3.24 -3.74
C LEU A 16 -12.07 -4.00 -2.44
N LEU A 17 -11.83 -5.29 -2.44
CA LEU A 17 -12.05 -6.23 -1.34
C LEU A 17 -13.53 -6.33 -0.91
N PRO A 18 -14.01 -7.50 -0.50
CA PRO A 18 -15.40 -7.69 -0.06
C PRO A 18 -15.76 -6.84 1.16
N VAL A 19 -16.99 -6.38 1.25
CA VAL A 19 -17.50 -5.54 2.37
C VAL A 19 -17.25 -6.18 3.73
N TRP A 20 -17.34 -7.51 3.84
CA TRP A 20 -17.10 -8.23 5.10
C TRP A 20 -15.66 -8.10 5.60
N VAL A 21 -14.67 -7.97 4.70
CA VAL A 21 -13.26 -7.72 5.06
C VAL A 21 -13.17 -6.40 5.81
N HIS A 22 -13.70 -5.32 5.23
CA HIS A 22 -13.69 -3.98 5.83
C HIS A 22 -14.41 -3.94 7.19
N LYS A 23 -15.50 -4.69 7.34
CA LYS A 23 -16.24 -4.82 8.62
C LYS A 23 -15.44 -5.58 9.68
N ARG A 24 -14.58 -6.51 9.29
CA ARG A 24 -13.79 -7.36 10.20
C ARG A 24 -12.43 -6.77 10.58
N ILE A 25 -11.98 -5.68 9.96
CA ILE A 25 -10.71 -5.02 10.32
C ILE A 25 -10.74 -4.70 11.81
N SER A 26 -9.80 -5.28 12.54
CA SER A 26 -9.70 -5.14 13.99
C SER A 26 -9.16 -3.78 14.40
N VAL A 27 -9.72 -3.21 15.46
CA VAL A 27 -9.26 -1.95 16.08
C VAL A 27 -8.10 -2.14 17.06
N LYS A 28 -7.60 -3.37 17.24
CA LYS A 28 -6.51 -3.68 18.18
C LYS A 28 -5.17 -3.27 17.58
N LEU A 29 -4.29 -2.62 18.37
CA LEU A 29 -2.97 -2.17 17.90
C LEU A 29 -2.03 -3.32 17.52
N LYS A 30 -2.14 -4.48 18.17
CA LYS A 30 -1.23 -5.63 17.94
C LYS A 30 -1.08 -6.03 16.46
N GLY A 31 -2.12 -5.85 15.65
CA GLY A 31 -2.05 -6.18 14.23
C GLY A 31 -1.30 -5.14 13.37
N LEU A 32 -0.92 -3.98 13.92
CA LEU A 32 -0.18 -2.96 13.17
C LEU A 32 1.26 -3.37 12.90
N ILE A 33 1.89 -4.14 13.79
CA ILE A 33 3.25 -4.64 13.60
C ILE A 33 3.34 -5.43 12.28
N PHE A 34 2.36 -6.32 12.03
CA PHE A 34 2.31 -7.06 10.78
C PHE A 34 2.00 -6.16 9.58
N ALA A 35 1.15 -5.14 9.74
CA ALA A 35 0.85 -4.18 8.69
C ALA A 35 2.10 -3.39 8.31
N PHE A 36 2.87 -2.89 9.27
CA PHE A 36 4.11 -2.16 9.04
C PHE A 36 5.15 -3.04 8.35
N LEU A 37 5.36 -4.26 8.85
CA LEU A 37 6.32 -5.17 8.25
C LEU A 37 5.91 -5.55 6.82
N PHE A 38 4.62 -5.82 6.59
CA PHE A 38 4.12 -6.21 5.28
C PHE A 38 4.30 -5.09 4.24
N VAL A 39 3.88 -3.87 4.57
CA VAL A 39 4.05 -2.70 3.67
C VAL A 39 5.53 -2.44 3.47
N GLY A 40 6.32 -2.41 4.53
CA GLY A 40 7.74 -2.12 4.44
C GLY A 40 8.56 -3.17 3.67
N ILE A 41 8.16 -4.44 3.67
CA ILE A 41 8.78 -5.44 2.78
C ILE A 41 8.51 -5.06 1.32
N PHE A 42 7.31 -4.60 0.99
CA PHE A 42 7.01 -4.10 -0.34
C PHE A 42 7.90 -2.92 -0.69
N ASP A 43 7.91 -1.89 0.13
CA ASP A 43 8.68 -0.66 -0.12
C ASP A 43 10.18 -0.95 -0.20
N PHE A 44 10.70 -1.84 0.68
CA PHE A 44 12.11 -2.21 0.69
C PHE A 44 12.52 -3.08 -0.49
N VAL A 45 11.77 -4.15 -0.76
CA VAL A 45 12.10 -5.11 -1.84
C VAL A 45 11.91 -4.49 -3.21
N PHE A 46 10.94 -3.58 -3.36
CA PHE A 46 10.63 -2.93 -4.63
C PHE A 46 11.32 -1.59 -4.82
N HIS A 47 12.10 -1.15 -3.85
CA HIS A 47 12.94 0.02 -4.02
C HIS A 47 14.06 -0.30 -5.02
N ARG A 48 14.05 0.41 -6.16
CA ARG A 48 14.93 0.13 -7.29
C ARG A 48 16.41 0.02 -6.89
N ASN A 49 16.88 0.99 -6.14
CA ASN A 49 18.29 1.05 -5.74
C ASN A 49 18.70 -0.11 -4.84
N LEU A 50 17.81 -0.59 -3.96
CA LEU A 50 18.08 -1.72 -3.08
C LEU A 50 18.13 -3.05 -3.84
N MET A 51 17.36 -3.20 -4.91
CA MET A 51 17.43 -4.36 -5.79
C MET A 51 18.72 -4.38 -6.62
N GLU A 52 19.16 -3.24 -7.14
CA GLU A 52 20.37 -3.09 -7.95
C GLU A 52 21.65 -3.37 -7.12
N LEU A 53 21.63 -3.10 -5.81
CA LEU A 53 22.76 -3.38 -4.90
C LEU A 53 23.13 -4.85 -4.77
N GLY A 54 22.33 -5.77 -5.27
CA GLY A 54 22.54 -7.19 -4.99
C GLY A 54 22.51 -7.48 -3.49
N PHE A 55 21.63 -6.79 -2.74
CA PHE A 55 21.56 -6.83 -1.28
C PHE A 55 21.53 -8.25 -0.72
N PHE A 56 20.86 -9.16 -1.42
CA PHE A 56 20.75 -10.57 -1.03
C PHE A 56 21.85 -11.46 -1.63
N GLN A 57 22.96 -10.90 -2.09
CA GLN A 57 24.14 -11.66 -2.58
C GLN A 57 25.22 -11.67 -1.50
N GLY A 58 25.97 -12.78 -1.40
CA GLY A 58 27.08 -12.91 -0.47
C GLY A 58 27.19 -14.29 0.18
N GLY A 59 28.12 -14.45 1.11
CA GLY A 59 28.30 -15.65 1.91
C GLY A 59 27.21 -15.81 2.98
N ALA A 60 27.10 -17.00 3.59
CA ALA A 60 26.03 -17.31 4.55
C ALA A 60 25.97 -16.31 5.73
N GLY A 61 27.12 -15.88 6.27
CA GLY A 61 27.19 -14.89 7.35
C GLY A 61 26.66 -13.51 6.93
N ASP A 62 27.05 -13.06 5.74
CA ASP A 62 26.58 -11.78 5.17
C ASP A 62 25.07 -11.81 4.94
N LEU A 63 24.55 -12.93 4.44
CA LEU A 63 23.11 -13.06 4.18
C LEU A 63 22.30 -12.97 5.47
N ILE A 64 22.78 -13.55 6.58
CA ILE A 64 22.09 -13.45 7.88
C ILE A 64 22.06 -11.99 8.35
N LEU A 65 23.22 -11.31 8.32
CA LEU A 65 23.29 -9.89 8.74
C LEU A 65 22.41 -9.01 7.87
N LYS A 66 22.51 -9.15 6.56
CA LYS A 66 21.69 -8.41 5.59
C LYS A 66 20.19 -8.68 5.76
N SER A 67 19.81 -9.93 6.04
CA SER A 67 18.40 -10.27 6.30
C SER A 67 17.88 -9.59 7.55
N ILE A 68 18.67 -9.55 8.64
CA ILE A 68 18.28 -8.84 9.88
C ILE A 68 18.15 -7.34 9.61
N LEU A 69 19.14 -6.73 8.95
CA LEU A 69 19.10 -5.31 8.57
C LEU A 69 17.91 -5.01 7.65
N GLY A 70 17.64 -5.88 6.69
CA GLY A 70 16.50 -5.76 5.78
C GLY A 70 15.15 -5.80 6.51
N ILE A 71 14.98 -6.69 7.50
CA ILE A 71 13.75 -6.75 8.31
C ILE A 71 13.58 -5.47 9.13
N VAL A 72 14.66 -4.98 9.76
CA VAL A 72 14.62 -3.73 10.54
C VAL A 72 14.31 -2.53 9.64
N ALA A 73 14.98 -2.41 8.50
CA ALA A 73 14.75 -1.36 7.54
C ALA A 73 13.31 -1.41 6.99
N SER A 74 12.83 -2.59 6.62
CA SER A 74 11.44 -2.79 6.19
C SER A 74 10.44 -2.35 7.25
N PHE A 75 10.69 -2.68 8.53
CA PHE A 75 9.79 -2.24 9.60
C PHE A 75 9.77 -0.71 9.74
N ILE A 76 10.93 -0.05 9.64
CA ILE A 76 11.04 1.42 9.73
C ILE A 76 10.33 2.09 8.55
N ILE A 77 10.61 1.66 7.32
CA ILE A 77 9.97 2.22 6.11
C ILE A 77 8.48 2.03 6.18
N GLY A 78 8.02 0.81 6.43
CA GLY A 78 6.59 0.52 6.44
C GLY A 78 5.84 1.18 7.60
N ALA A 79 6.47 1.37 8.78
CA ALA A 79 5.88 2.17 9.84
C ALA A 79 5.74 3.63 9.41
N PHE A 80 6.79 4.19 8.78
CA PHE A 80 6.78 5.55 8.26
C PHE A 80 5.69 5.70 7.19
N ASP A 81 5.66 4.82 6.17
CA ASP A 81 4.66 4.87 5.11
C ASP A 81 3.24 4.79 5.66
N VAL A 82 2.93 3.73 6.40
CA VAL A 82 1.56 3.49 6.91
C VAL A 82 1.09 4.62 7.82
N ILE A 83 1.96 5.16 8.68
CA ILE A 83 1.61 6.25 9.60
C ILE A 83 1.46 7.57 8.85
N CYS A 84 2.47 7.96 8.06
CA CYS A 84 2.45 9.23 7.34
C CYS A 84 1.32 9.31 6.32
N THR A 85 0.98 8.19 5.69
CA THR A 85 -0.10 8.15 4.70
C THR A 85 -1.47 8.12 5.36
N MET A 86 -1.69 7.28 6.39
CA MET A 86 -3.04 7.01 6.88
C MET A 86 -3.49 7.87 8.05
N VAL A 87 -2.58 8.38 8.90
CA VAL A 87 -2.99 9.22 10.05
C VAL A 87 -3.61 10.53 9.59
N PRO A 88 -2.98 11.31 8.68
CA PRO A 88 -3.58 12.55 8.22
C PRO A 88 -4.93 12.36 7.52
N ILE A 89 -5.07 11.29 6.73
CA ILE A 89 -6.34 10.94 6.08
C ILE A 89 -7.43 10.64 7.12
N ALA A 90 -7.08 9.89 8.17
CA ALA A 90 -8.01 9.55 9.23
C ALA A 90 -8.45 10.80 10.02
N GLU A 91 -7.51 11.67 10.39
CA GLU A 91 -7.78 12.92 11.08
C GLU A 91 -8.66 13.84 10.23
N PHE A 92 -8.40 13.92 8.93
CA PHE A 92 -9.24 14.69 8.01
C PHE A 92 -10.65 14.12 7.91
N ALA A 93 -10.80 12.79 7.87
CA ALA A 93 -12.10 12.13 7.90
C ALA A 93 -12.85 12.39 9.21
N ILE A 94 -12.15 12.37 10.35
CA ILE A 94 -12.72 12.71 11.68
C ILE A 94 -13.18 14.17 11.69
N MET A 95 -12.36 15.08 11.17
CA MET A 95 -12.71 16.50 11.10
C MET A 95 -13.97 16.76 10.26
N ILE A 96 -14.09 16.13 9.08
CA ILE A 96 -15.27 16.23 8.23
C ILE A 96 -16.51 15.64 8.95
N GLY A 97 -16.33 14.49 9.59
CA GLY A 97 -17.39 13.82 10.34
C GLY A 97 -17.91 14.70 11.48
N ASN A 98 -17.04 15.27 12.28
CA ASN A 98 -17.40 16.15 13.40
C ASN A 98 -18.13 17.41 12.93
N ARG A 99 -17.71 18.03 11.83
CA ARG A 99 -18.41 19.17 11.23
C ARG A 99 -19.82 18.83 10.74
N SER A 100 -20.06 17.58 10.39
CA SER A 100 -21.35 17.08 9.92
C SER A 100 -22.21 16.50 11.04
N GLU A 101 -21.82 16.69 12.30
CA GLU A 101 -22.46 16.08 13.49
C GLU A 101 -22.59 14.55 13.40
N LYS A 102 -21.68 13.91 12.69
CA LYS A 102 -21.63 12.46 12.53
C LYS A 102 -20.49 11.89 13.37
N TYR A 103 -20.84 10.97 14.26
CA TYR A 103 -19.82 10.30 15.06
C TYR A 103 -18.86 9.51 14.17
N VAL A 104 -17.57 9.78 14.32
CA VAL A 104 -16.48 9.00 13.75
C VAL A 104 -15.60 8.47 14.88
N SER A 105 -15.33 7.18 14.84
CA SER A 105 -14.53 6.52 15.88
C SER A 105 -13.12 7.11 15.95
N ALA A 106 -12.64 7.46 17.15
CA ALA A 106 -11.25 7.85 17.40
C ALA A 106 -10.22 6.74 17.03
N ARG A 107 -10.68 5.50 16.80
CA ARG A 107 -9.84 4.39 16.35
C ARG A 107 -9.80 4.23 14.82
N LEU A 108 -10.38 5.17 14.08
CA LEU A 108 -10.34 5.17 12.61
C LEU A 108 -8.91 5.09 12.05
N PRO A 109 -7.90 5.80 12.60
CA PRO A 109 -6.52 5.67 12.12
C PRO A 109 -6.03 4.23 12.08
N VAL A 110 -6.24 3.45 13.16
CA VAL A 110 -5.82 2.04 13.23
C VAL A 110 -6.50 1.18 12.16
N ILE A 111 -7.77 1.46 11.90
CA ILE A 111 -8.55 0.74 10.87
C ILE A 111 -7.99 1.07 9.47
N LEU A 112 -7.71 2.35 9.21
CA LEU A 112 -7.20 2.80 7.91
C LEU A 112 -5.77 2.30 7.66
N MET A 113 -4.90 2.33 8.66
CA MET A 113 -3.55 1.75 8.55
C MET A 113 -3.59 0.27 8.12
N LYS A 114 -4.49 -0.52 8.72
CA LYS A 114 -4.65 -1.93 8.33
C LYS A 114 -5.31 -2.11 6.98
N SER A 115 -6.28 -1.25 6.64
CA SER A 115 -6.89 -1.26 5.32
C SER A 115 -5.88 -0.92 4.23
N TYR A 116 -4.99 0.03 4.51
CA TYR A 116 -3.90 0.40 3.62
C TYR A 116 -2.93 -0.77 3.41
N ALA A 117 -2.51 -1.45 4.48
CA ALA A 117 -1.70 -2.65 4.35
C ALA A 117 -2.40 -3.74 3.53
N LEU A 118 -3.72 -3.96 3.74
CA LEU A 118 -4.48 -4.92 2.94
C LEU A 118 -4.57 -4.52 1.46
N SER A 119 -4.60 -3.22 1.13
CA SER A 119 -4.62 -2.78 -0.26
C SER A 119 -3.34 -3.10 -1.02
N HIS A 120 -2.20 -3.27 -0.33
CA HIS A 120 -0.94 -3.71 -0.94
C HIS A 120 -1.01 -5.14 -1.53
N LEU A 121 -2.00 -5.95 -1.11
CA LEU A 121 -2.24 -7.25 -1.76
C LEU A 121 -2.55 -7.11 -3.25
N LEU A 122 -3.10 -5.98 -3.68
CA LEU A 122 -3.36 -5.70 -5.10
C LEU A 122 -2.07 -5.62 -5.93
N TYR A 123 -0.97 -5.21 -5.31
CA TYR A 123 0.32 -5.03 -5.97
C TYR A 123 1.14 -6.34 -6.04
N VAL A 124 0.84 -7.34 -5.19
CA VAL A 124 1.64 -8.58 -5.08
C VAL A 124 1.84 -9.25 -6.43
N VAL A 125 0.75 -9.48 -7.16
CA VAL A 125 0.79 -10.24 -8.41
C VAL A 125 1.48 -9.44 -9.54
N PRO A 126 1.08 -8.19 -9.85
CA PRO A 126 1.72 -7.43 -10.91
C PRO A 126 3.19 -7.17 -10.65
N VAL A 127 3.56 -6.89 -9.40
CA VAL A 127 4.95 -6.60 -9.06
C VAL A 127 5.80 -7.88 -9.05
N ALA A 128 5.30 -8.99 -8.51
CA ALA A 128 5.99 -10.28 -8.63
C ALA A 128 6.20 -10.66 -10.10
N PHE A 129 5.19 -10.45 -10.94
CA PHE A 129 5.34 -10.68 -12.38
C PHE A 129 6.39 -9.76 -13.01
N TYR A 130 6.38 -8.47 -12.69
CA TYR A 130 7.38 -7.52 -13.17
C TYR A 130 8.82 -7.98 -12.85
N ILE A 131 9.06 -8.43 -11.63
CA ILE A 131 10.41 -8.79 -11.15
C ILE A 131 10.84 -10.17 -11.66
N TYR A 132 9.97 -11.18 -11.58
CA TYR A 132 10.33 -12.57 -11.82
C TYR A 132 10.08 -13.05 -13.25
N SER A 133 9.56 -12.20 -14.13
CA SER A 133 9.31 -12.58 -15.55
C SER A 133 10.59 -12.86 -16.36
N GLY A 134 11.75 -12.39 -15.87
CA GLY A 134 13.02 -12.45 -16.63
C GLY A 134 13.06 -11.56 -17.87
N ILE A 135 12.08 -10.66 -18.03
CA ILE A 135 12.01 -9.72 -19.15
C ILE A 135 12.73 -8.43 -18.73
N ASP A 136 13.65 -7.96 -19.58
CA ASP A 136 14.20 -6.61 -19.44
C ASP A 136 13.14 -5.58 -19.90
N TRP A 137 12.39 -5.07 -18.93
CA TRP A 137 11.31 -4.12 -19.17
C TRP A 137 11.81 -2.74 -19.60
N THR A 138 13.07 -2.40 -19.29
CA THR A 138 13.67 -1.10 -19.64
C THR A 138 14.04 -1.04 -21.12
N GLY A 139 14.31 -2.19 -21.73
CA GLY A 139 14.66 -2.32 -23.14
C GLY A 139 13.45 -2.56 -24.08
N VAL A 140 12.22 -2.54 -23.55
CA VAL A 140 11.03 -2.77 -24.39
C VAL A 140 10.73 -1.54 -25.25
N ASP A 141 10.80 -1.69 -26.57
CA ASP A 141 10.54 -0.65 -27.54
C ASP A 141 9.59 -1.12 -28.68
N MET A 142 9.41 -0.29 -29.69
CA MET A 142 8.56 -0.59 -30.85
C MET A 142 9.11 -1.74 -31.71
N THR A 143 10.39 -2.06 -31.60
CA THR A 143 11.05 -3.16 -32.36
C THR A 143 10.96 -4.50 -31.63
N SER A 144 10.60 -4.48 -30.34
CA SER A 144 10.43 -5.67 -29.52
C SER A 144 9.31 -6.59 -30.03
N GLN A 145 9.40 -7.88 -29.72
CA GLN A 145 8.38 -8.85 -30.12
C GLN A 145 6.98 -8.41 -29.66
N LEU A 146 5.97 -8.61 -30.54
CA LEU A 146 4.59 -8.19 -30.27
C LEU A 146 4.06 -8.69 -28.90
N LYS A 147 4.37 -9.94 -28.54
CA LYS A 147 3.95 -10.52 -27.24
C LYS A 147 4.51 -9.73 -26.07
N ILE A 148 5.79 -9.33 -26.12
CA ILE A 148 6.45 -8.56 -25.06
C ILE A 148 5.84 -7.17 -24.95
N ARG A 149 5.59 -6.50 -26.10
CA ARG A 149 4.92 -5.19 -26.13
C ARG A 149 3.50 -5.23 -25.52
N VAL A 150 2.73 -6.26 -25.85
CA VAL A 150 1.37 -6.43 -25.28
C VAL A 150 1.45 -6.66 -23.78
N LEU A 151 2.35 -7.54 -23.31
CA LEU A 151 2.55 -7.77 -21.87
C LEU A 151 2.99 -6.50 -21.13
N PHE A 152 3.93 -5.75 -21.70
CA PHE A 152 4.38 -4.46 -21.17
C PHE A 152 3.22 -3.47 -21.06
N SER A 153 2.41 -3.34 -22.14
CA SER A 153 1.28 -2.42 -22.14
C SER A 153 0.22 -2.78 -21.09
N VAL A 154 -0.06 -4.08 -20.91
CA VAL A 154 -1.00 -4.56 -19.89
C VAL A 154 -0.44 -4.31 -18.49
N LEU A 155 0.82 -4.64 -18.26
CA LEU A 155 1.47 -4.41 -16.96
C LEU A 155 1.52 -2.92 -16.61
N TYR A 156 1.91 -2.09 -17.58
CA TYR A 156 1.96 -0.63 -17.41
C TYR A 156 0.58 -0.04 -17.09
N ALA A 157 -0.46 -0.48 -17.82
CA ALA A 157 -1.83 -0.08 -17.54
C ALA A 157 -2.28 -0.51 -16.13
N LEU A 158 -1.94 -1.72 -15.70
CA LEU A 158 -2.22 -2.19 -14.34
C LEU A 158 -1.52 -1.32 -13.30
N LEU A 159 -0.23 -1.01 -13.47
CA LEU A 159 0.54 -0.17 -12.55
C LEU A 159 -0.05 1.23 -12.41
N ILE A 160 -0.62 1.79 -13.50
CA ILE A 160 -1.32 3.09 -13.45
C ILE A 160 -2.65 2.99 -12.69
N ILE A 161 -3.38 1.89 -12.85
CA ILE A 161 -4.71 1.71 -12.24
C ILE A 161 -4.63 1.34 -10.75
N LEU A 162 -3.57 0.62 -10.33
CA LEU A 162 -3.44 0.13 -8.96
C LEU A 162 -3.54 1.20 -7.87
N PRO A 163 -2.93 2.40 -7.98
CA PRO A 163 -3.10 3.46 -6.98
C PRO A 163 -4.56 3.90 -6.82
N PHE A 164 -5.34 3.92 -7.91
CA PHE A 164 -6.77 4.25 -7.85
C PHE A 164 -7.58 3.14 -7.18
N LEU A 165 -7.23 1.87 -7.42
CA LEU A 165 -7.84 0.74 -6.71
C LEU A 165 -7.51 0.78 -5.22
N GLN A 166 -6.28 1.08 -4.86
CA GLN A 166 -5.85 1.27 -3.48
C GLN A 166 -6.66 2.39 -2.79
N LEU A 167 -6.77 3.54 -3.45
CA LEU A 167 -7.63 4.64 -3.01
C LEU A 167 -9.08 4.17 -2.81
N GLY A 168 -9.60 3.38 -3.74
CA GLY A 168 -10.93 2.78 -3.68
C GLY A 168 -11.14 1.87 -2.46
N VAL A 169 -10.14 1.05 -2.12
CA VAL A 169 -10.16 0.19 -0.92
C VAL A 169 -10.24 1.04 0.35
N ILE A 170 -9.43 2.08 0.46
CA ILE A 170 -9.41 2.99 1.61
C ILE A 170 -10.75 3.74 1.71
N TYR A 171 -11.22 4.31 0.60
CA TYR A 171 -12.52 4.98 0.52
C TYR A 171 -13.66 4.06 0.95
N ARG A 172 -13.66 2.79 0.50
CA ARG A 172 -14.67 1.80 0.89
C ARG A 172 -14.63 1.53 2.39
N THR A 173 -13.44 1.43 2.99
CA THR A 173 -13.28 1.29 4.44
C THR A 173 -13.90 2.49 5.17
N ILE A 174 -13.60 3.70 4.76
CA ILE A 174 -14.16 4.93 5.35
C ILE A 174 -15.68 4.92 5.20
N SER A 175 -16.19 4.59 4.01
CA SER A 175 -17.62 4.56 3.74
C SER A 175 -18.40 3.56 4.61
N ILE A 176 -17.77 2.42 4.94
CA ILE A 176 -18.36 1.38 5.79
C ILE A 176 -18.25 1.74 7.28
N ARG A 177 -17.16 2.40 7.69
CA ARG A 177 -16.83 2.69 9.08
C ARG A 177 -17.31 4.05 9.57
N THR A 178 -17.72 4.93 8.66
CA THR A 178 -18.17 6.28 8.99
C THR A 178 -19.54 6.57 8.36
N ARG A 179 -20.26 7.55 8.95
CA ARG A 179 -21.52 8.05 8.40
C ARG A 179 -21.35 9.38 7.68
N ILE A 180 -20.17 9.69 7.18
CA ILE A 180 -19.88 10.91 6.44
C ILE A 180 -20.81 10.98 5.22
N GLN A 181 -21.41 12.16 4.98
CA GLN A 181 -22.29 12.42 3.85
C GLN A 181 -21.52 12.36 2.52
N ILE A 182 -22.24 12.20 1.41
CA ILE A 182 -21.65 12.00 0.08
C ILE A 182 -20.72 13.15 -0.34
N PHE A 183 -21.10 14.39 -0.02
CA PHE A 183 -20.28 15.57 -0.32
C PHE A 183 -18.96 15.57 0.46
N GLY A 184 -19.00 15.24 1.76
CA GLY A 184 -17.81 15.07 2.58
C GLY A 184 -16.90 13.93 2.09
N LYS A 185 -17.51 12.85 1.59
CA LYS A 185 -16.74 11.74 0.97
C LYS A 185 -16.04 12.16 -0.32
N LEU A 186 -16.67 13.00 -1.15
CA LEU A 186 -16.06 13.51 -2.37
C LEU A 186 -14.82 14.36 -2.06
N ILE A 187 -14.94 15.30 -1.12
CA ILE A 187 -13.81 16.12 -0.65
C ILE A 187 -12.70 15.21 -0.11
N LEU A 188 -13.07 14.21 0.68
CA LEU A 188 -12.11 13.28 1.26
C LEU A 188 -11.33 12.48 0.20
N VAL A 189 -12.01 12.00 -0.87
CA VAL A 189 -11.35 11.28 -1.97
C VAL A 189 -10.30 12.16 -2.66
N MET A 190 -10.65 13.41 -2.94
CA MET A 190 -9.70 14.36 -3.53
C MET A 190 -8.50 14.60 -2.61
N ALA A 191 -8.75 14.86 -1.33
CA ALA A 191 -7.68 15.05 -0.35
C ALA A 191 -6.80 13.80 -0.20
N MET A 192 -7.40 12.60 -0.19
CA MET A 192 -6.68 11.33 -0.13
C MET A 192 -5.76 11.16 -1.35
N TYR A 193 -6.25 11.44 -2.54
CA TYR A 193 -5.46 11.33 -3.76
C TYR A 193 -4.20 12.21 -3.70
N PHE A 194 -4.38 13.51 -3.40
CA PHE A 194 -3.25 14.43 -3.28
C PHE A 194 -2.29 14.04 -2.15
N TRP A 195 -2.82 13.64 -1.02
CA TRP A 195 -2.02 13.25 0.13
C TRP A 195 -1.20 11.99 -0.13
N MET A 196 -1.79 10.98 -0.78
CA MET A 196 -1.07 9.75 -1.14
C MET A 196 0.06 10.00 -2.13
N GLN A 197 -0.10 10.94 -3.07
CA GLN A 197 0.99 11.36 -3.97
C GLN A 197 2.12 12.02 -3.18
N LEU A 198 1.78 12.96 -2.30
CA LEU A 198 2.78 13.66 -1.49
C LEU A 198 3.51 12.73 -0.51
N SER A 199 2.79 11.83 0.15
CA SER A 199 3.41 10.84 1.05
C SER A 199 4.30 9.85 0.29
N GLY A 200 3.93 9.49 -0.94
CA GLY A 200 4.76 8.65 -1.80
C GLY A 200 6.14 9.23 -2.06
N GLU A 201 6.25 10.52 -2.37
CA GLU A 201 7.54 11.21 -2.52
C GLU A 201 8.36 11.22 -1.23
N ALA A 202 7.70 11.41 -0.07
CA ALA A 202 8.38 11.35 1.23
C ALA A 202 8.91 9.93 1.54
N ILE A 203 8.18 8.90 1.14
CA ILE A 203 8.59 7.50 1.32
C ILE A 203 9.80 7.18 0.45
N LEU A 204 9.82 7.65 -0.81
CA LEU A 204 10.97 7.51 -1.70
C LEU A 204 12.22 8.17 -1.09
N PHE A 205 12.09 9.38 -0.55
CA PHE A 205 13.19 10.07 0.13
C PHE A 205 13.73 9.28 1.34
N VAL A 206 12.85 8.67 2.14
CA VAL A 206 13.26 7.81 3.27
C VAL A 206 13.95 6.55 2.76
N GLY A 207 13.44 5.94 1.69
CA GLY A 207 14.06 4.78 1.03
C GLY A 207 15.46 5.09 0.53
N ASP A 208 15.66 6.20 -0.16
CA ASP A 208 16.97 6.67 -0.64
C ASP A 208 17.94 6.95 0.51
N SER A 209 17.44 7.52 1.61
CA SER A 209 18.25 7.79 2.80
C SER A 209 18.73 6.50 3.46
N LEU A 210 17.85 5.51 3.57
CA LEU A 210 18.20 4.18 4.09
C LEU A 210 19.18 3.45 3.17
N TYR A 211 18.98 3.55 1.86
CA TYR A 211 19.92 3.05 0.88
C TYR A 211 21.32 3.62 1.10
N ALA A 212 21.46 4.95 1.21
CA ALA A 212 22.74 5.60 1.46
C ALA A 212 23.42 5.13 2.76
N ILE A 213 22.64 4.91 3.83
CA ILE A 213 23.14 4.37 5.10
C ILE A 213 23.66 2.94 4.91
N ILE A 214 22.92 2.09 4.22
CA ILE A 214 23.31 0.69 3.96
C ILE A 214 24.57 0.63 3.12
N GLU A 215 24.69 1.48 2.11
CA GLU A 215 25.88 1.56 1.26
C GLU A 215 27.12 2.02 2.05
N TRP A 216 26.95 2.93 3.00
CA TRP A 216 28.03 3.41 3.86
C TRP A 216 28.53 2.33 4.85
N ILE A 217 27.68 1.40 5.26
CA ILE A 217 28.03 0.29 6.18
C ILE A 217 28.77 -0.85 5.42
N LYS A 218 28.69 -0.91 4.11
CA LYS A 218 29.30 -1.92 3.24
C LYS A 218 30.79 -1.66 3.00
#